data_282d93eba23575ffdd626d2cb4e5ee27
#
_entry.id   282d93eba23575ffdd626d2cb4e5ee27
#
_cell.length_a   1.000
_cell.length_b   1.000
_cell.length_c   1.000
_cell.angle_alpha   90.00
_cell.angle_beta   90.00
_cell.angle_gamma   90.00
#
_symmetry.space_group_name_H-M   'P 1'
#
loop_
_entity.id
_entity.type
_entity.pdbx_description
1 polymer ?
#
loop_
_entity_poly.entity_id
_entity_poly.type
_entity_poly.pdbx_seq_one_letter_code
_entity_poly.pdbx_strand_id
1 'polypeptide(L)'
;RDLRMFVGSEMCIRDRSFTEQFQNGYSGYDRFLEMMSIAPDIEDAPDAVSMDHVKGDIRFENVSFHYEDHNEKVLSNVNLEVKPGDYVALVGTSGAGKTTLCSLIPRFYDVSSGAIYLDGKDIRKIKLKDLRNQIGIVQQDVYLFAGNIMENIRYGRPDATDEEVIRAAKLANAHDFIMEMPDNYGTDIGQRGVKLSGGQKQRLSLSLIHI
;
A
#
# COMPACT_ATOMS: atom_id res chain seq x y z
N ARG A 1 41.13 0.65 -55.74
CA ARG A 1 39.90 -0.17 -55.88
C ARG A 1 39.35 -0.62 -54.52
N ASP A 2 40.17 -0.57 -53.44
CA ASP A 2 39.83 -1.11 -52.11
C ASP A 2 39.15 -0.08 -51.16
N LEU A 3 39.30 1.21 -51.39
CA LEU A 3 38.76 2.25 -50.50
C LEU A 3 37.21 2.34 -50.55
N ARG A 4 36.59 2.01 -51.71
CA ARG A 4 35.09 2.07 -51.85
C ARG A 4 34.37 0.93 -51.16
N MET A 5 35.03 -0.20 -50.99
CA MET A 5 34.44 -1.37 -50.31
C MET A 5 34.43 -1.19 -48.78
N PHE A 6 35.45 -0.52 -48.23
CA PHE A 6 35.52 -0.23 -46.80
C PHE A 6 34.46 0.80 -46.36
N VAL A 7 34.24 1.87 -47.14
CA VAL A 7 33.22 2.88 -46.83
C VAL A 7 31.81 2.32 -46.85
N GLY A 8 31.51 1.39 -47.79
CA GLY A 8 30.20 0.72 -47.85
C GLY A 8 29.93 -0.21 -46.66
N SER A 9 30.96 -0.91 -46.16
CA SER A 9 30.82 -1.81 -44.99
C SER A 9 30.60 -1.05 -43.68
N GLU A 10 31.32 0.06 -43.45
CA GLU A 10 31.12 0.91 -42.26
C GLU A 10 29.75 1.56 -42.26
N MET A 11 29.24 2.01 -43.42
CA MET A 11 27.92 2.62 -43.57
C MET A 11 26.80 1.60 -43.23
N CYS A 12 26.90 0.37 -43.74
CA CYS A 12 25.97 -0.70 -43.41
C CYS A 12 25.99 -1.12 -41.91
N ILE A 13 27.16 -1.11 -41.28
CA ILE A 13 27.29 -1.39 -39.85
C ILE A 13 26.61 -0.29 -39.01
N ARG A 14 26.79 0.97 -39.37
CA ARG A 14 26.17 2.10 -38.68
C ARG A 14 24.64 2.09 -38.84
N ASP A 15 24.12 1.81 -40.03
CA ASP A 15 22.68 1.69 -40.27
C ASP A 15 22.06 0.54 -39.47
N ARG A 16 22.73 -0.59 -39.38
CA ARG A 16 22.31 -1.74 -38.56
C ARG A 16 22.28 -1.38 -37.08
N SER A 17 23.33 -0.75 -36.57
CA SER A 17 23.42 -0.31 -35.18
C SER A 17 22.32 0.71 -34.82
N PHE A 18 22.05 1.65 -35.73
CA PHE A 18 20.95 2.62 -35.58
C PHE A 18 19.60 1.91 -35.52
N THR A 19 19.35 0.97 -36.44
CA THR A 19 18.08 0.22 -36.48
C THR A 19 17.87 -0.60 -35.22
N GLU A 20 18.93 -1.28 -34.71
CA GLU A 20 18.86 -2.04 -33.45
C GLU A 20 18.58 -1.12 -32.24
N GLN A 21 19.25 0.03 -32.15
CA GLN A 21 19.00 1.01 -31.08
C GLN A 21 17.59 1.59 -31.15
N PHE A 22 17.10 1.89 -32.36
CA PHE A 22 15.76 2.39 -32.56
C PHE A 22 14.70 1.35 -32.16
N GLN A 23 14.87 0.10 -32.57
CA GLN A 23 13.96 -1.00 -32.19
C GLN A 23 13.93 -1.22 -30.68
N ASN A 24 15.10 -1.18 -30.03
CA ASN A 24 15.18 -1.32 -28.57
C ASN A 24 14.50 -0.15 -27.86
N GLY A 25 14.72 1.07 -28.35
CA GLY A 25 14.05 2.26 -27.82
C GLY A 25 12.53 2.23 -28.01
N TYR A 26 12.07 1.83 -29.20
CA TYR A 26 10.67 1.70 -29.53
C TYR A 26 9.98 0.62 -28.65
N SER A 27 10.61 -0.54 -28.50
CA SER A 27 10.10 -1.62 -27.64
C SER A 27 10.02 -1.19 -26.16
N GLY A 28 10.99 -0.40 -25.68
CA GLY A 28 10.95 0.20 -24.35
C GLY A 28 9.80 1.20 -24.19
N TYR A 29 9.59 2.02 -25.21
CA TYR A 29 8.50 3.01 -25.23
C TYR A 29 7.11 2.34 -25.28
N ASP A 30 6.94 1.29 -26.07
CA ASP A 30 5.68 0.53 -26.11
C ASP A 30 5.34 -0.06 -24.74
N ARG A 31 6.31 -0.67 -24.06
CA ARG A 31 6.10 -1.18 -22.68
C ARG A 31 5.76 -0.07 -21.69
N PHE A 32 6.38 1.08 -21.83
CA PHE A 32 6.04 2.25 -21.03
C PHE A 32 4.60 2.71 -21.27
N LEU A 33 4.17 2.79 -22.53
CA LEU A 33 2.79 3.15 -22.87
C LEU A 33 1.79 2.11 -22.37
N GLU A 34 2.12 0.82 -22.48
CA GLU A 34 1.29 -0.27 -21.95
C GLU A 34 1.11 -0.11 -20.44
N MET A 35 2.19 0.12 -19.67
CA MET A 35 2.10 0.38 -18.24
C MET A 35 1.28 1.63 -17.90
N MET A 36 1.44 2.70 -18.67
CA MET A 36 0.69 3.95 -18.47
C MET A 36 -0.79 3.85 -18.86
N SER A 37 -1.15 2.87 -19.68
CA SER A 37 -2.54 2.63 -20.10
C SER A 37 -3.33 1.74 -19.13
N ILE A 38 -2.67 1.13 -18.14
CA ILE A 38 -3.35 0.30 -17.13
C ILE A 38 -4.26 1.20 -16.30
N ALA A 39 -5.56 1.01 -16.43
CA ALA A 39 -6.54 1.69 -15.57
C ALA A 39 -6.57 1.06 -14.17
N PRO A 40 -6.79 1.84 -13.11
CA PRO A 40 -7.00 1.27 -11.77
C PRO A 40 -8.26 0.40 -11.74
N ASP A 41 -8.19 -0.76 -11.10
CA ASP A 41 -9.34 -1.67 -10.95
C ASP A 41 -10.41 -1.09 -10.02
N ILE A 42 -10.01 -0.21 -9.09
CA ILE A 42 -10.90 0.39 -8.09
C ILE A 42 -10.78 1.90 -8.20
N GLU A 43 -11.89 2.52 -8.58
CA GLU A 43 -12.04 3.97 -8.71
C GLU A 43 -13.20 4.49 -7.85
N ASP A 44 -13.21 5.80 -7.64
CA ASP A 44 -14.34 6.45 -7.00
C ASP A 44 -15.57 6.40 -7.91
N ALA A 45 -16.71 5.99 -7.35
CA ALA A 45 -17.97 6.05 -8.08
C ALA A 45 -18.30 7.52 -8.43
N PRO A 46 -18.96 7.81 -9.57
CA PRO A 46 -19.32 9.17 -9.95
C PRO A 46 -20.18 9.90 -8.90
N ASP A 47 -20.91 9.14 -8.10
CA ASP A 47 -21.76 9.61 -6.99
C ASP A 47 -21.10 9.45 -5.62
N ALA A 48 -19.78 9.18 -5.57
CA ALA A 48 -19.05 9.01 -4.31
C ALA A 48 -19.06 10.30 -3.47
N VAL A 49 -19.44 10.15 -2.21
CA VAL A 49 -19.55 11.25 -1.25
C VAL A 49 -18.30 11.34 -0.36
N SER A 50 -17.97 12.55 0.07
CA SER A 50 -16.94 12.76 1.09
C SER A 50 -17.45 12.37 2.48
N MET A 51 -16.50 11.94 3.34
CA MET A 51 -16.79 11.52 4.71
C MET A 51 -15.72 12.04 5.67
N ASP A 52 -16.03 13.08 6.43
CA ASP A 52 -15.04 13.77 7.28
C ASP A 52 -15.00 13.22 8.72
N HIS A 53 -16.11 12.67 9.22
CA HIS A 53 -16.23 12.16 10.58
C HIS A 53 -16.84 10.76 10.57
N VAL A 54 -16.06 9.79 11.07
CA VAL A 54 -16.46 8.39 11.15
C VAL A 54 -16.62 8.00 12.62
N LYS A 55 -17.77 7.40 12.95
CA LYS A 55 -18.00 6.81 14.27
C LYS A 55 -17.36 5.43 14.41
N GLY A 56 -17.28 4.69 13.29
CA GLY A 56 -16.68 3.37 13.21
C GLY A 56 -17.68 2.22 13.35
N ASP A 57 -18.95 2.42 13.00
CA ASP A 57 -19.90 1.32 12.83
C ASP A 57 -19.61 0.63 11.50
N ILE A 58 -19.18 -0.64 11.54
CA ILE A 58 -18.84 -1.42 10.34
C ILE A 58 -19.80 -2.59 10.25
N ARG A 59 -20.43 -2.76 9.08
CA ARG A 59 -21.37 -3.85 8.84
C ARG A 59 -21.11 -4.55 7.51
N PHE A 60 -20.96 -5.85 7.57
CA PHE A 60 -20.89 -6.75 6.41
C PHE A 60 -22.27 -7.39 6.20
N GLU A 61 -22.81 -7.28 5.00
CA GLU A 61 -24.09 -7.89 4.64
C GLU A 61 -23.92 -8.84 3.46
N ASN A 62 -24.09 -10.14 3.73
CA ASN A 62 -24.03 -11.23 2.76
C ASN A 62 -22.77 -11.18 1.88
N VAL A 63 -21.63 -10.78 2.46
CA VAL A 63 -20.38 -10.55 1.74
C VAL A 63 -19.77 -11.86 1.29
N SER A 64 -19.55 -12.00 -0.02
CA SER A 64 -18.73 -13.06 -0.61
C SER A 64 -17.60 -12.46 -1.42
N PHE A 65 -16.46 -13.12 -1.43
CA PHE A 65 -15.28 -12.66 -2.13
C PHE A 65 -14.44 -13.82 -2.67
N HIS A 66 -13.89 -13.65 -3.86
CA HIS A 66 -12.85 -14.47 -4.47
C HIS A 66 -11.82 -13.57 -5.17
N TYR A 67 -10.56 -13.99 -5.22
CA TYR A 67 -9.54 -13.33 -6.03
C TYR A 67 -9.70 -13.74 -7.49
N GLU A 68 -9.43 -12.83 -8.42
CA GLU A 68 -9.59 -13.08 -9.87
C GLU A 68 -8.76 -14.28 -10.37
N ASP A 69 -7.58 -14.49 -9.80
CA ASP A 69 -6.68 -15.60 -10.15
C ASP A 69 -7.14 -16.96 -9.59
N HIS A 70 -8.12 -16.99 -8.71
CA HIS A 70 -8.59 -18.21 -8.04
C HIS A 70 -10.11 -18.32 -8.08
N ASN A 71 -10.62 -19.39 -8.70
CA ASN A 71 -12.05 -19.69 -8.74
C ASN A 71 -12.65 -20.09 -7.36
N GLU A 72 -11.80 -20.27 -6.34
CA GLU A 72 -12.25 -20.66 -5.02
C GLU A 72 -12.70 -19.44 -4.20
N LYS A 73 -13.91 -19.54 -3.65
CA LYS A 73 -14.45 -18.51 -2.76
C LYS A 73 -13.65 -18.47 -1.46
N VAL A 74 -13.00 -17.33 -1.18
CA VAL A 74 -12.28 -17.10 0.08
C VAL A 74 -13.25 -16.73 1.20
N LEU A 75 -14.28 -15.95 0.89
CA LEU A 75 -15.35 -15.59 1.81
C LEU A 75 -16.71 -15.94 1.19
N SER A 76 -17.61 -16.51 1.98
CA SER A 76 -18.94 -16.90 1.55
C SER A 76 -20.00 -16.42 2.53
N ASN A 77 -20.87 -15.51 2.08
CA ASN A 77 -22.04 -15.03 2.80
C ASN A 77 -21.73 -14.56 4.24
N VAL A 78 -20.67 -13.78 4.39
CA VAL A 78 -20.22 -13.25 5.69
C VAL A 78 -21.17 -12.14 6.13
N ASN A 79 -21.70 -12.27 7.34
CA ASN A 79 -22.45 -11.24 8.02
C ASN A 79 -21.75 -10.93 9.34
N LEU A 80 -21.36 -9.68 9.53
CA LEU A 80 -20.63 -9.21 10.71
C LEU A 80 -21.03 -7.78 11.02
N GLU A 81 -21.21 -7.48 12.29
CA GLU A 81 -21.44 -6.14 12.78
C GLU A 81 -20.41 -5.79 13.85
N VAL A 82 -19.75 -4.65 13.72
CA VAL A 82 -18.76 -4.12 14.65
C VAL A 82 -19.20 -2.73 15.06
N LYS A 83 -19.45 -2.54 16.35
CA LYS A 83 -19.91 -1.27 16.89
C LYS A 83 -18.74 -0.31 17.17
N PRO A 84 -18.96 0.99 17.18
CA PRO A 84 -17.97 1.96 17.61
C PRO A 84 -17.38 1.62 18.99
N GLY A 85 -16.05 1.54 19.06
CA GLY A 85 -15.32 1.22 20.29
C GLY A 85 -15.12 -0.27 20.57
N ASP A 86 -15.66 -1.16 19.74
CA ASP A 86 -15.46 -2.59 19.90
C ASP A 86 -14.02 -3.02 19.57
N TYR A 87 -13.53 -4.02 20.31
CA TYR A 87 -12.31 -4.76 20.00
C TYR A 87 -12.69 -6.13 19.47
N VAL A 88 -12.42 -6.37 18.20
CA VAL A 88 -12.81 -7.63 17.54
C VAL A 88 -11.57 -8.42 17.15
N ALA A 89 -11.52 -9.69 17.57
CA ALA A 89 -10.47 -10.63 17.18
C ALA A 89 -11.02 -11.65 16.18
N LEU A 90 -10.38 -11.77 15.02
CA LEU A 90 -10.68 -12.78 14.02
C LEU A 90 -9.84 -14.02 14.27
N VAL A 91 -10.48 -15.13 14.63
CA VAL A 91 -9.84 -16.40 14.95
C VAL A 91 -10.18 -17.44 13.88
N GLY A 92 -9.22 -18.27 13.52
CA GLY A 92 -9.39 -19.34 12.53
C GLY A 92 -8.07 -19.87 11.99
N THR A 93 -8.13 -20.96 11.27
CA THR A 93 -6.95 -21.60 10.62
C THR A 93 -6.28 -20.67 9.60
N SER A 94 -5.04 -20.99 9.21
CA SER A 94 -4.40 -20.31 8.08
C SER A 94 -5.24 -20.51 6.81
N GLY A 95 -5.38 -19.47 5.99
CA GLY A 95 -6.22 -19.50 4.79
C GLY A 95 -7.72 -19.29 5.01
N ALA A 96 -8.20 -19.14 6.25
CA ALA A 96 -9.64 -18.93 6.55
C ALA A 96 -10.19 -17.54 6.13
N GLY A 97 -9.44 -16.74 5.38
CA GLY A 97 -9.92 -15.44 4.86
C GLY A 97 -9.82 -14.25 5.84
N LYS A 98 -9.18 -14.41 7.02
CA LYS A 98 -9.06 -13.32 8.02
C LYS A 98 -8.41 -12.04 7.47
N THR A 99 -7.27 -12.18 6.82
CA THR A 99 -6.55 -11.06 6.20
C THR A 99 -7.35 -10.45 5.07
N THR A 100 -8.01 -11.30 4.27
CA THR A 100 -8.89 -10.85 3.18
C THR A 100 -10.04 -10.02 3.72
N LEU A 101 -10.71 -10.47 4.80
CA LEU A 101 -11.79 -9.71 5.43
C LEU A 101 -11.32 -8.31 5.86
N CYS A 102 -10.15 -8.21 6.50
CA CYS A 102 -9.56 -6.93 6.88
C CYS A 102 -9.22 -6.05 5.66
N SER A 103 -8.77 -6.66 4.55
CA SER A 103 -8.40 -5.94 3.32
C SER A 103 -9.60 -5.38 2.55
N LEU A 104 -10.80 -5.93 2.78
CA LEU A 104 -12.02 -5.43 2.16
C LEU A 104 -12.52 -4.12 2.81
N ILE A 105 -12.23 -3.86 4.09
CA ILE A 105 -12.69 -2.66 4.79
C ILE A 105 -12.11 -1.38 4.16
N PRO A 106 -10.78 -1.26 3.89
CA PRO A 106 -10.20 -0.09 3.21
C PRO A 106 -10.44 -0.12 1.69
N ARG A 107 -11.25 -1.07 1.20
CA ARG A 107 -11.56 -1.26 -0.21
C ARG A 107 -10.28 -1.42 -1.04
N PHE A 108 -9.40 -2.36 -0.63
CA PHE A 108 -8.28 -2.80 -1.48
C PHE A 108 -8.76 -3.76 -2.57
N TYR A 109 -9.93 -4.35 -2.36
CA TYR A 109 -10.67 -5.17 -3.31
C TYR A 109 -12.16 -4.86 -3.16
N ASP A 110 -12.91 -4.93 -4.24
CA ASP A 110 -14.37 -4.87 -4.21
C ASP A 110 -14.95 -6.27 -3.95
N VAL A 111 -16.03 -6.33 -3.20
CA VAL A 111 -16.71 -7.59 -2.88
C VAL A 111 -17.35 -8.21 -4.13
N SER A 112 -17.28 -9.53 -4.28
CA SER A 112 -17.93 -10.24 -5.40
C SER A 112 -19.45 -10.23 -5.28
N SER A 113 -20.00 -10.24 -4.06
CA SER A 113 -21.41 -10.05 -3.77
C SER A 113 -21.61 -9.53 -2.35
N GLY A 114 -22.77 -8.95 -2.08
CA GLY A 114 -23.08 -8.30 -0.82
C GLY A 114 -22.58 -6.85 -0.75
N ALA A 115 -22.50 -6.31 0.45
CA ALA A 115 -22.04 -4.95 0.68
C ALA A 115 -21.36 -4.80 2.05
N ILE A 116 -20.44 -3.86 2.14
CA ILE A 116 -19.82 -3.43 3.39
C ILE A 116 -20.22 -1.98 3.63
N TYR A 117 -20.65 -1.70 4.85
CA TYR A 117 -21.10 -0.38 5.25
C TYR A 117 -20.19 0.18 6.33
N LEU A 118 -19.90 1.47 6.23
CA LEU A 118 -19.25 2.27 7.26
C LEU A 118 -20.22 3.40 7.67
N ASP A 119 -20.62 3.41 8.95
CA ASP A 119 -21.63 4.32 9.48
C ASP A 119 -22.93 4.38 8.63
N GLY A 120 -23.36 3.20 8.16
CA GLY A 120 -24.56 3.02 7.35
C GLY A 120 -24.43 3.38 5.87
N LYS A 121 -23.25 3.82 5.40
CA LYS A 121 -22.96 4.10 3.99
C LYS A 121 -22.17 2.96 3.36
N ASP A 122 -22.57 2.50 2.18
CA ASP A 122 -21.79 1.54 1.40
C ASP A 122 -20.40 2.13 1.07
N ILE A 123 -19.33 1.40 1.40
CA ILE A 123 -17.95 1.86 1.18
C ILE A 123 -17.63 2.16 -0.29
N ARG A 124 -18.36 1.56 -1.24
CA ARG A 124 -18.24 1.83 -2.68
C ARG A 124 -18.73 3.23 -3.07
N LYS A 125 -19.57 3.85 -2.23
CA LYS A 125 -20.11 5.21 -2.41
C LYS A 125 -19.39 6.27 -1.57
N ILE A 126 -18.29 5.90 -0.92
CA ILE A 126 -17.42 6.82 -0.18
C ILE A 126 -16.16 7.05 -1.03
N LYS A 127 -15.67 8.29 -1.11
CA LYS A 127 -14.40 8.58 -1.78
C LYS A 127 -13.27 7.77 -1.14
N LEU A 128 -12.49 7.07 -1.94
CA LEU A 128 -11.40 6.19 -1.48
C LEU A 128 -10.41 6.91 -0.56
N LYS A 129 -10.07 8.16 -0.90
CA LYS A 129 -9.19 8.98 -0.08
C LYS A 129 -9.75 9.18 1.33
N ASP A 130 -11.03 9.54 1.44
CA ASP A 130 -11.67 9.82 2.72
C ASP A 130 -11.85 8.53 3.53
N LEU A 131 -12.29 7.43 2.88
CA LEU A 131 -12.39 6.11 3.49
C LEU A 131 -11.05 5.67 4.11
N ARG A 132 -9.98 5.72 3.32
CA ARG A 132 -8.65 5.24 3.74
C ARG A 132 -8.01 6.15 4.79
N ASN A 133 -8.29 7.44 4.78
CA ASN A 133 -7.82 8.37 5.81
C ASN A 133 -8.41 8.09 7.20
N GLN A 134 -9.54 7.39 7.29
CA GLN A 134 -10.17 7.01 8.56
C GLN A 134 -9.69 5.65 9.08
N ILE A 135 -8.86 4.92 8.32
CA ILE A 135 -8.47 3.54 8.62
C ILE A 135 -6.95 3.45 8.77
N GLY A 136 -6.49 3.13 9.96
CA GLY A 136 -5.09 2.78 10.21
C GLY A 136 -4.87 1.27 10.07
N ILE A 137 -3.86 0.85 9.32
CA ILE A 137 -3.53 -0.56 9.11
C ILE A 137 -2.11 -0.85 9.58
N VAL A 138 -1.95 -1.83 10.47
CA VAL A 138 -0.66 -2.41 10.83
C VAL A 138 -0.55 -3.79 10.21
N GLN A 139 0.33 -3.93 9.24
CA GLN A 139 0.59 -5.20 8.58
C GLN A 139 1.55 -6.06 9.41
N GLN A 140 1.45 -7.38 9.25
CA GLN A 140 2.39 -8.32 9.87
C GLN A 140 3.81 -8.14 9.33
N ASP A 141 3.94 -8.01 8.02
CA ASP A 141 5.18 -7.69 7.33
C ASP A 141 5.28 -6.17 7.13
N VAL A 142 5.95 -5.52 8.07
CA VAL A 142 6.12 -4.07 8.06
C VAL A 142 7.15 -3.68 7.01
N TYR A 143 6.77 -2.81 6.08
CA TYR A 143 7.68 -2.17 5.16
C TYR A 143 8.17 -0.84 5.73
N LEU A 144 9.50 -0.73 5.91
CA LEU A 144 10.17 0.52 6.30
C LEU A 144 11.07 0.95 5.15
N PHE A 145 11.12 2.25 4.91
CA PHE A 145 11.97 2.84 3.87
C PHE A 145 13.42 2.94 4.35
N ALA A 146 14.36 2.90 3.40
CA ALA A 146 15.75 3.23 3.69
C ALA A 146 15.84 4.69 4.15
N GLY A 147 16.61 4.94 5.22
CA GLY A 147 16.74 6.24 5.84
C GLY A 147 16.71 6.14 7.36
N ASN A 148 16.51 7.27 8.03
CA ASN A 148 16.49 7.32 9.47
C ASN A 148 15.07 7.08 10.05
N ILE A 149 15.02 6.91 11.38
CA ILE A 149 13.76 6.65 12.09
C ILE A 149 12.80 7.83 12.00
N MET A 150 13.31 9.06 12.15
CA MET A 150 12.51 10.30 12.08
C MET A 150 11.75 10.40 10.75
N GLU A 151 12.45 10.18 9.64
CA GLU A 151 11.86 10.22 8.29
C GLU A 151 10.83 9.12 8.08
N ASN A 152 11.12 7.93 8.57
CA ASN A 152 10.17 6.82 8.46
C ASN A 152 8.86 7.10 9.20
N ILE A 153 8.89 7.67 10.41
CA ILE A 153 7.67 8.04 11.14
C ILE A 153 6.96 9.21 10.45
N ARG A 154 7.72 10.22 10.02
CA ARG A 154 7.19 11.40 9.31
C ARG A 154 6.55 11.06 7.98
N TYR A 155 6.86 9.89 7.39
CA TYR A 155 6.24 9.46 6.14
C TYR A 155 4.70 9.38 6.21
N GLY A 156 4.14 9.13 7.40
CA GLY A 156 2.68 9.16 7.62
C GLY A 156 2.07 10.56 7.45
N ARG A 157 2.83 11.62 7.78
CA ARG A 157 2.46 13.03 7.58
C ARG A 157 3.74 13.85 7.34
N PRO A 158 4.09 14.14 6.07
CA PRO A 158 5.37 14.76 5.69
C PRO A 158 5.63 16.15 6.30
N ASP A 159 4.59 16.88 6.65
CA ASP A 159 4.62 18.22 7.26
C ASP A 159 4.59 18.19 8.81
N ALA A 160 4.65 17.01 9.43
CA ALA A 160 4.70 16.89 10.87
C ALA A 160 5.99 17.47 11.48
N THR A 161 5.85 18.17 12.62
CA THR A 161 7.00 18.65 13.38
C THR A 161 7.74 17.53 14.11
N ASP A 162 8.97 17.78 14.55
CA ASP A 162 9.76 16.79 15.29
C ASP A 162 9.06 16.40 16.61
N GLU A 163 8.40 17.36 17.28
CA GLU A 163 7.65 17.12 18.51
C GLU A 163 6.45 16.19 18.28
N GLU A 164 5.76 16.34 17.15
CA GLU A 164 4.65 15.47 16.77
C GLU A 164 5.14 14.06 16.48
N VAL A 165 6.26 13.91 15.77
CA VAL A 165 6.91 12.61 15.52
C VAL A 165 7.28 11.92 16.84
N ILE A 166 7.90 12.66 17.77
CA ILE A 166 8.28 12.11 19.09
C ILE A 166 7.03 11.71 19.88
N ARG A 167 5.96 12.50 19.81
CA ARG A 167 4.69 12.18 20.48
C ARG A 167 4.08 10.90 19.91
N ALA A 168 4.04 10.75 18.59
CA ALA A 168 3.55 9.55 17.91
C ALA A 168 4.38 8.30 18.30
N ALA A 169 5.71 8.44 18.36
CA ALA A 169 6.58 7.37 18.80
C ALA A 169 6.34 6.96 20.27
N LYS A 170 6.03 7.91 21.15
CA LYS A 170 5.66 7.62 22.55
C LYS A 170 4.34 6.86 22.63
N LEU A 171 3.32 7.26 21.87
CA LEU A 171 2.03 6.57 21.82
C LEU A 171 2.17 5.12 21.32
N ALA A 172 3.10 4.88 20.40
CA ALA A 172 3.39 3.56 19.86
C ALA A 172 4.37 2.73 20.72
N ASN A 173 4.77 3.21 21.91
CA ASN A 173 5.82 2.58 22.75
C ASN A 173 7.15 2.38 21.99
N ALA A 174 7.46 3.27 21.05
CA ALA A 174 8.68 3.20 20.26
C ALA A 174 9.80 4.10 20.81
N HIS A 175 9.45 5.16 21.55
CA HIS A 175 10.40 6.18 22.01
C HIS A 175 11.60 5.62 22.77
N ASP A 176 11.36 4.75 23.74
CA ASP A 176 12.41 4.28 24.65
C ASP A 176 13.50 3.52 23.90
N PHE A 177 13.13 2.55 23.05
CA PHE A 177 14.14 1.83 22.28
C PHE A 177 14.84 2.71 21.22
N ILE A 178 14.17 3.77 20.72
CA ILE A 178 14.79 4.74 19.81
C ILE A 178 15.88 5.51 20.54
N MET A 179 15.64 5.93 21.79
CA MET A 179 16.60 6.65 22.60
C MET A 179 17.81 5.80 23.04
N GLU A 180 17.71 4.48 23.00
CA GLU A 180 18.82 3.54 23.22
C GLU A 180 19.71 3.36 21.97
N MET A 181 19.29 3.86 20.81
CA MET A 181 20.07 3.75 19.59
C MET A 181 21.17 4.83 19.50
N PRO A 182 22.28 4.58 18.77
CA PRO A 182 23.43 5.47 18.76
C PRO A 182 23.11 6.92 18.39
N ASP A 183 22.26 7.13 17.37
CA ASP A 183 21.86 8.45 16.87
C ASP A 183 20.37 8.76 17.16
N ASN A 184 19.77 8.07 18.13
CA ASN A 184 18.35 8.23 18.49
C ASN A 184 17.45 8.20 17.24
N TYR A 185 16.63 9.24 17.03
CA TYR A 185 15.75 9.38 15.86
C TYR A 185 16.50 9.55 14.51
N GLY A 186 17.78 9.98 14.56
CA GLY A 186 18.68 10.08 13.40
C GLY A 186 19.27 8.75 12.97
N THR A 187 19.06 7.68 13.72
CA THR A 187 19.63 6.36 13.43
C THR A 187 19.17 5.84 12.09
N ASP A 188 20.11 5.52 11.19
CA ASP A 188 19.84 4.85 9.92
C ASP A 188 19.48 3.39 10.15
N ILE A 189 18.27 3.00 9.73
CA ILE A 189 17.74 1.65 9.90
C ILE A 189 18.05 0.72 8.72
N GLY A 190 18.64 1.25 7.65
CA GLY A 190 18.96 0.49 6.44
C GLY A 190 17.75 0.11 5.60
N GLN A 191 18.00 -0.61 4.51
CA GLN A 191 16.91 -1.07 3.64
C GLN A 191 15.95 -1.99 4.42
N ARG A 192 14.65 -1.72 4.32
CA ARG A 192 13.58 -2.47 5.00
C ARG A 192 13.76 -2.60 6.52
N GLY A 193 14.49 -1.65 7.13
CA GLY A 193 14.73 -1.68 8.57
C GLY A 193 15.51 -2.92 9.04
N VAL A 194 16.48 -3.39 8.26
CA VAL A 194 17.24 -4.64 8.55
C VAL A 194 17.92 -4.63 9.90
N LYS A 195 18.22 -3.44 10.45
CA LYS A 195 18.88 -3.26 11.76
C LYS A 195 17.91 -3.34 12.95
N LEU A 196 16.59 -3.50 12.68
CA LEU A 196 15.55 -3.53 13.71
C LEU A 196 14.99 -4.94 13.90
N SER A 197 14.63 -5.28 15.14
CA SER A 197 13.84 -6.48 15.42
C SER A 197 12.41 -6.37 14.87
N GLY A 198 11.72 -7.50 14.69
CA GLY A 198 10.34 -7.53 14.23
C GLY A 198 9.39 -6.67 15.06
N GLY A 199 9.50 -6.76 16.40
CA GLY A 199 8.70 -5.96 17.33
C GLY A 199 9.00 -4.47 17.28
N GLN A 200 10.26 -4.06 17.02
CA GLN A 200 10.63 -2.66 16.82
C GLN A 200 10.04 -2.12 15.53
N LYS A 201 10.09 -2.90 14.43
CA LYS A 201 9.45 -2.53 13.15
C LYS A 201 7.95 -2.32 13.32
N GLN A 202 7.26 -3.23 14.00
CA GLN A 202 5.81 -3.09 14.27
C GLN A 202 5.48 -1.83 15.05
N ARG A 203 6.25 -1.51 16.11
CA ARG A 203 6.06 -0.28 16.88
C ARG A 203 6.32 0.98 16.05
N LEU A 204 7.32 0.97 15.15
CA LEU A 204 7.52 2.07 14.22
C LEU A 204 6.36 2.20 13.23
N SER A 205 5.84 1.10 12.71
CA SER A 205 4.64 1.13 11.85
C SER A 205 3.41 1.66 12.61
N LEU A 206 3.27 1.30 13.87
CA LEU A 206 2.18 1.81 14.71
C LEU A 206 2.30 3.33 14.93
N SER A 207 3.51 3.88 15.02
CA SER A 207 3.71 5.33 15.13
C SER A 207 3.26 6.12 13.90
N LEU A 208 3.30 5.52 12.70
CA LEU A 208 2.77 6.10 11.46
C LEU A 208 1.26 6.36 11.50
N ILE A 209 0.52 5.60 12.32
CA ILE A 209 -0.92 5.78 12.49
C ILE A 209 -1.21 6.91 13.49
N HIS A 210 -0.30 7.14 14.45
CA HIS A 210 -0.48 8.12 15.51
C HIS A 210 0.02 9.53 15.15
N ILE A 211 0.74 9.68 14.00
CA ILE A 211 1.22 10.97 13.52
C ILE A 211 0.08 11.72 12.83
#